data_e1c14f9b5aaef660d54427b3e9f2c6e6
#
_entry.id   e1c14f9b5aaef660d54427b3e9f2c6e6
#
_cell.length_a   1.000
_cell.length_b   1.000
_cell.length_c   1.000
_cell.angle_alpha   90.00
_cell.angle_beta   90.00
_cell.angle_gamma   90.00
#
_symmetry.space_group_name_H-M   'P 1'
#
loop_
_entity.id
_entity.type
_entity.pdbx_description
1 polymer ?
#
loop_
_entity_poly.entity_id
_entity_poly.type
_entity_poly.pdbx_seq_one_letter_code
_entity_poly.pdbx_strand_id
1 'polypeptide(L)'
;LHSLGMVDLQSGVCRKDELPEVLAGLNGEFIHSRGRSTELQLRYPDALSDPGNIVVTRLDTRIVSALVIKRFTWRVPPLDLRAAMIGMVWTHPTMRGKGLARTTLTHAQSMMATEKLDFAVLWTSQPHVYSSLGWVSADLGCYAAGPGKPASQPATEAWPEGFDRMLCIRERLSP
;
A
#
# COMPACT_ATOMS: atom_id res chain seq x y z
N LEU A 1 10.52 -21.51 -36.16
CA LEU A 1 10.93 -21.35 -34.74
C LEU A 1 10.62 -19.90 -34.36
N HIS A 2 9.39 -19.66 -33.86
CA HIS A 2 9.01 -18.38 -33.30
C HIS A 2 9.66 -18.26 -31.92
N SER A 3 10.63 -17.35 -31.80
CA SER A 3 11.10 -16.87 -30.51
C SER A 3 9.91 -16.30 -29.77
N LEU A 4 9.43 -17.02 -28.75
CA LEU A 4 8.54 -16.45 -27.74
C LEU A 4 9.34 -15.34 -27.06
N GLY A 5 9.01 -14.09 -27.40
CA GLY A 5 9.63 -12.93 -26.78
C GLY A 5 9.53 -13.09 -25.27
N MET A 6 10.68 -13.05 -24.61
CA MET A 6 10.75 -13.03 -23.15
C MET A 6 9.98 -11.80 -22.68
N VAL A 7 8.87 -12.05 -22.03
CA VAL A 7 8.07 -10.98 -21.41
C VAL A 7 8.91 -10.39 -20.30
N ASP A 8 9.30 -9.14 -20.44
CA ASP A 8 10.14 -8.44 -19.47
C ASP A 8 9.28 -7.83 -18.35
N LEU A 9 9.40 -8.43 -17.17
CA LEU A 9 8.71 -7.98 -15.96
C LEU A 9 9.70 -7.19 -15.08
N GLN A 10 9.50 -5.90 -14.96
CA GLN A 10 10.38 -5.01 -14.21
C GLN A 10 9.63 -4.28 -13.11
N SER A 11 10.18 -4.30 -11.88
CA SER A 11 9.68 -3.51 -10.76
C SER A 11 10.65 -2.39 -10.41
N GLY A 12 10.12 -1.27 -9.97
CA GLY A 12 10.93 -0.11 -9.59
C GLY A 12 10.07 1.07 -9.18
N VAL A 13 10.73 2.16 -8.85
CA VAL A 13 10.07 3.44 -8.58
C VAL A 13 9.39 3.95 -9.84
N CYS A 14 8.21 4.54 -9.68
CA CYS A 14 7.47 5.18 -10.76
C CYS A 14 8.30 6.32 -11.36
N ARG A 15 8.35 6.39 -12.68
CA ARG A 15 8.95 7.52 -13.38
C ARG A 15 7.94 8.66 -13.49
N LYS A 16 8.43 9.86 -13.66
CA LYS A 16 7.60 11.06 -13.75
C LYS A 16 6.60 11.01 -14.92
N ASP A 17 7.03 10.46 -16.04
CA ASP A 17 6.21 10.28 -17.25
C ASP A 17 5.15 9.17 -17.11
N GLU A 18 5.31 8.26 -16.15
CA GLU A 18 4.37 7.18 -15.86
C GLU A 18 3.26 7.59 -14.87
N LEU A 19 3.47 8.67 -14.12
CA LEU A 19 2.57 9.09 -13.06
C LEU A 19 1.11 9.25 -13.53
N PRO A 20 0.81 9.84 -14.71
CA PRO A 20 -0.57 9.94 -15.20
C PRO A 20 -1.24 8.57 -15.40
N GLU A 21 -0.53 7.57 -15.95
CA GLU A 21 -1.04 6.21 -16.14
C GLU A 21 -1.34 5.53 -14.81
N VAL A 22 -0.42 5.63 -13.85
CA VAL A 22 -0.59 5.08 -12.50
C VAL A 22 -1.79 5.72 -11.81
N LEU A 23 -1.89 7.04 -11.82
CA LEU A 23 -3.02 7.76 -11.20
C LEU A 23 -4.36 7.38 -11.82
N ALA A 24 -4.41 7.20 -13.15
CA ALA A 24 -5.63 6.73 -13.83
C ALA A 24 -6.05 5.34 -13.32
N GLY A 25 -5.11 4.40 -13.18
CA GLY A 25 -5.36 3.07 -12.63
C GLY A 25 -5.84 3.11 -11.18
N LEU A 26 -5.15 3.87 -10.33
CA LEU A 26 -5.51 4.03 -8.92
C LEU A 26 -6.89 4.70 -8.74
N ASN A 27 -7.16 5.78 -9.47
CA ASN A 27 -8.46 6.46 -9.42
C ASN A 27 -9.59 5.56 -9.93
N GLY A 28 -9.34 4.80 -11.00
CA GLY A 28 -10.27 3.80 -11.50
C GLY A 28 -10.70 2.82 -10.42
N GLU A 29 -9.74 2.25 -9.70
CA GLU A 29 -9.99 1.25 -8.66
C GLU A 29 -10.56 1.82 -7.36
N PHE A 30 -9.98 2.90 -6.84
CA PHE A 30 -10.28 3.34 -5.48
C PHE A 30 -11.29 4.48 -5.41
N ILE A 31 -11.58 5.13 -6.52
CA ILE A 31 -12.51 6.26 -6.59
C ILE A 31 -13.70 5.92 -7.48
N HIS A 32 -13.47 5.75 -8.78
CA HIS A 32 -14.56 5.64 -9.77
C HIS A 32 -15.35 4.35 -9.61
N SER A 33 -14.70 3.21 -9.39
CA SER A 33 -15.37 1.93 -9.14
C SER A 33 -16.29 1.95 -7.90
N ARG A 34 -16.07 2.92 -7.01
CA ARG A 34 -16.84 3.10 -5.75
C ARG A 34 -17.85 4.25 -5.85
N GLY A 35 -18.11 4.76 -7.05
CA GLY A 35 -19.04 5.87 -7.27
C GLY A 35 -18.60 7.20 -6.66
N ARG A 36 -17.30 7.38 -6.43
CA ARG A 36 -16.72 8.63 -5.89
C ARG A 36 -16.17 9.48 -7.02
N SER A 37 -16.08 10.78 -6.81
CA SER A 37 -15.63 11.75 -7.84
C SER A 37 -14.32 12.45 -7.50
N THR A 38 -13.98 12.59 -6.20
CA THR A 38 -12.75 13.28 -5.79
C THR A 38 -11.54 12.38 -5.99
N GLU A 39 -10.67 12.74 -6.91
CA GLU A 39 -9.47 11.99 -7.25
C GLU A 39 -8.47 11.91 -6.09
N LEU A 40 -7.70 10.81 -6.07
CA LEU A 40 -6.77 10.48 -4.98
C LEU A 40 -5.69 11.52 -4.79
N GLN A 41 -5.14 12.09 -5.87
CA GLN A 41 -4.09 13.10 -5.78
C GLN A 41 -4.57 14.42 -5.17
N LEU A 42 -5.86 14.70 -5.23
CA LEU A 42 -6.47 15.84 -4.54
C LEU A 42 -6.69 15.56 -3.05
N ARG A 43 -6.90 14.29 -2.69
CA ARG A 43 -7.08 13.86 -1.29
C ARG A 43 -5.77 13.65 -0.56
N TYR A 44 -4.75 13.18 -1.27
CA TYR A 44 -3.46 12.77 -0.73
C TYR A 44 -2.30 13.38 -1.55
N PRO A 45 -2.24 14.73 -1.67
CA PRO A 45 -1.24 15.38 -2.50
C PRO A 45 0.19 15.01 -2.09
N ASP A 46 0.48 14.98 -0.78
CA ASP A 46 1.81 14.67 -0.26
C ASP A 46 2.30 13.25 -0.61
N ALA A 47 1.37 12.32 -0.79
CA ALA A 47 1.71 10.94 -1.12
C ALA A 47 1.84 10.71 -2.63
N LEU A 48 1.05 11.41 -3.44
CA LEU A 48 0.87 11.12 -4.86
C LEU A 48 1.45 12.17 -5.81
N SER A 49 1.97 13.29 -5.31
CA SER A 49 2.68 14.29 -6.13
C SER A 49 4.11 13.88 -6.44
N ASP A 50 4.71 13.03 -5.60
CA ASP A 50 6.07 12.56 -5.78
C ASP A 50 6.07 11.11 -6.31
N PRO A 51 6.49 10.87 -7.57
CA PRO A 51 6.65 9.52 -8.12
C PRO A 51 7.56 8.62 -7.27
N GLY A 52 8.49 9.20 -6.50
CA GLY A 52 9.35 8.49 -5.56
C GLY A 52 8.63 7.73 -4.45
N ASN A 53 7.37 8.08 -4.20
CA ASN A 53 6.50 7.39 -3.26
C ASN A 53 5.74 6.21 -3.89
N ILE A 54 5.87 5.99 -5.19
CA ILE A 54 5.09 4.99 -5.91
C ILE A 54 6.02 3.91 -6.45
N VAL A 55 5.73 2.67 -6.12
CA VAL A 55 6.40 1.50 -6.69
C VAL A 55 5.48 0.87 -7.73
N VAL A 56 6.04 0.56 -8.89
CA VAL A 56 5.32 -0.03 -10.01
C VAL A 56 5.97 -1.32 -10.48
N THR A 57 5.17 -2.20 -11.04
CA THR A 57 5.64 -3.33 -11.85
C THR A 57 5.16 -3.13 -13.28
N ARG A 58 6.09 -3.23 -14.22
CA ARG A 58 5.90 -3.08 -15.66
C ARG A 58 5.96 -4.43 -16.34
N LEU A 59 5.10 -4.61 -17.29
CA LEU A 59 5.15 -5.68 -18.28
C LEU A 59 5.51 -5.03 -19.62
N ASP A 60 6.72 -5.21 -20.07
CA ASP A 60 7.32 -4.39 -21.13
C ASP A 60 7.24 -2.88 -20.75
N THR A 61 6.43 -2.10 -21.46
CA THR A 61 6.25 -0.66 -21.19
C THR A 61 4.99 -0.32 -20.41
N ARG A 62 4.09 -1.29 -20.16
CA ARG A 62 2.79 -1.06 -19.51
C ARG A 62 2.88 -1.23 -18.00
N ILE A 63 2.29 -0.33 -17.26
CA ILE A 63 2.12 -0.48 -15.82
C ILE A 63 1.02 -1.51 -15.54
N VAL A 64 1.37 -2.59 -14.86
CA VAL A 64 0.45 -3.70 -14.54
C VAL A 64 0.14 -3.83 -13.06
N SER A 65 0.96 -3.24 -12.20
CA SER A 65 0.70 -3.16 -10.75
C SER A 65 1.39 -1.94 -10.16
N ALA A 66 0.82 -1.37 -9.12
CA ALA A 66 1.39 -0.25 -8.38
C ALA A 66 0.98 -0.29 -6.91
N LEU A 67 1.75 0.39 -6.07
CA LEU A 67 1.42 0.69 -4.69
C LEU A 67 2.06 2.01 -4.27
N VAL A 68 1.56 2.60 -3.19
CA VAL A 68 2.05 3.87 -2.64
C VAL A 68 2.71 3.62 -1.29
N ILE A 69 3.86 4.21 -1.08
CA ILE A 69 4.62 4.17 0.18
C ILE A 69 4.62 5.58 0.78
N LYS A 70 3.98 5.78 1.91
CA LYS A 70 4.08 7.03 2.68
C LYS A 70 5.05 6.81 3.85
N ARG A 71 6.18 7.48 3.80
CA ARG A 71 7.19 7.44 4.87
C ARG A 71 6.82 8.42 5.97
N PHE A 72 7.06 8.05 7.22
CA PHE A 72 6.82 8.90 8.39
C PHE A 72 7.74 8.51 9.56
N THR A 73 7.83 9.40 10.54
CA THR A 73 8.51 9.10 11.81
C THR A 73 7.45 8.84 12.86
N TRP A 74 7.52 7.67 13.48
CA TRP A 74 6.69 7.35 14.63
C TRP A 74 7.44 7.72 15.91
N ARG A 75 6.90 8.71 16.60
CA ARG A 75 7.51 9.19 17.85
C ARG A 75 6.91 8.46 19.04
N VAL A 76 7.71 7.62 19.66
CA VAL A 76 7.41 6.92 20.91
C VAL A 76 8.56 7.21 21.88
N PRO A 77 8.47 8.30 22.68
CA PRO A 77 9.60 8.68 23.54
C PRO A 77 10.10 7.53 24.43
N PRO A 78 11.42 7.29 24.52
CA PRO A 78 12.51 8.10 23.97
C PRO A 78 12.91 7.78 22.52
N LEU A 79 12.13 6.98 21.78
CA LEU A 79 12.47 6.48 20.45
C LEU A 79 11.74 7.25 19.35
N ASP A 80 12.49 7.56 18.30
CA ASP A 80 11.95 7.96 17.01
C ASP A 80 12.16 6.80 16.02
N LEU A 81 11.06 6.18 15.58
CA LEU A 81 11.08 5.06 14.65
C LEU A 81 10.79 5.53 13.23
N ARG A 82 11.60 5.12 12.28
CA ARG A 82 11.39 5.38 10.87
C ARG A 82 10.43 4.34 10.30
N ALA A 83 9.31 4.78 9.80
CA ALA A 83 8.24 3.89 9.39
C ALA A 83 7.70 4.23 7.99
N ALA A 84 6.97 3.28 7.42
CA ALA A 84 6.20 3.52 6.20
C ALA A 84 4.79 2.93 6.32
N MET A 85 3.85 3.58 5.63
CA MET A 85 2.54 3.05 5.37
C MET A 85 2.45 2.66 3.90
N ILE A 86 2.06 1.41 3.64
CA ILE A 86 1.73 0.96 2.28
C ILE A 86 0.23 1.11 2.07
N GLY A 87 -0.14 1.72 0.97
CA GLY A 87 -1.53 1.88 0.58
C GLY A 87 -1.73 1.75 -0.93
N MET A 88 -2.99 1.74 -1.33
CA MET A 88 -3.39 1.78 -2.73
C MET A 88 -2.73 0.68 -3.56
N VAL A 89 -2.61 -0.54 -3.02
CA VAL A 89 -2.08 -1.68 -3.76
C VAL A 89 -3.05 -2.03 -4.88
N TRP A 90 -2.60 -1.85 -6.11
CA TRP A 90 -3.41 -2.01 -7.31
C TRP A 90 -2.75 -2.96 -8.30
N THR A 91 -3.57 -3.75 -8.97
CA THR A 91 -3.17 -4.56 -10.13
C THR A 91 -4.19 -4.34 -11.25
N HIS A 92 -3.69 -4.12 -12.46
CA HIS A 92 -4.52 -3.94 -13.64
C HIS A 92 -5.57 -5.07 -13.72
N PRO A 93 -6.86 -4.79 -13.94
CA PRO A 93 -7.94 -5.77 -13.85
C PRO A 93 -7.70 -7.04 -14.67
N THR A 94 -7.21 -6.90 -15.91
CA THR A 94 -6.94 -8.04 -16.81
C THR A 94 -5.71 -8.86 -16.42
N MET A 95 -4.93 -8.39 -15.45
CA MET A 95 -3.66 -8.99 -15.02
C MET A 95 -3.71 -9.56 -13.60
N ARG A 96 -4.89 -9.53 -12.96
CA ARG A 96 -5.10 -10.09 -11.62
C ARG A 96 -4.90 -11.60 -11.60
N GLY A 97 -4.62 -12.13 -10.42
CA GLY A 97 -4.38 -13.57 -10.24
C GLY A 97 -3.01 -14.09 -10.70
N LYS A 98 -2.14 -13.21 -11.21
CA LYS A 98 -0.81 -13.56 -11.75
C LYS A 98 0.34 -13.23 -10.79
N GLY A 99 0.06 -12.92 -9.54
CA GLY A 99 1.08 -12.62 -8.52
C GLY A 99 1.74 -11.24 -8.63
N LEU A 100 1.26 -10.34 -9.50
CA LEU A 100 1.90 -9.04 -9.75
C LEU A 100 1.91 -8.12 -8.53
N ALA A 101 0.84 -8.10 -7.74
CA ALA A 101 0.82 -7.35 -6.47
C ALA A 101 1.92 -7.86 -5.52
N ARG A 102 2.13 -9.18 -5.47
CA ARG A 102 3.21 -9.78 -4.68
C ARG A 102 4.59 -9.32 -5.17
N THR A 103 4.80 -9.31 -6.49
CA THR A 103 6.06 -8.83 -7.09
C THR A 103 6.33 -7.37 -6.72
N THR A 104 5.32 -6.50 -6.86
CA THR A 104 5.42 -5.08 -6.49
C THR A 104 5.71 -4.89 -5.00
N LEU A 105 5.01 -5.64 -4.13
CA LEU A 105 5.22 -5.62 -2.68
C LEU A 105 6.63 -6.09 -2.29
N THR A 106 7.12 -7.16 -2.89
CA THR A 106 8.48 -7.67 -2.63
C THR A 106 9.53 -6.62 -2.99
N HIS A 107 9.37 -5.93 -4.11
CA HIS A 107 10.26 -4.83 -4.48
C HIS A 107 10.18 -3.67 -3.49
N ALA A 108 8.97 -3.25 -3.10
CA ALA A 108 8.76 -2.22 -2.09
C ALA A 108 9.40 -2.57 -0.74
N GLN A 109 9.31 -3.84 -0.31
CA GLN A 109 9.96 -4.32 0.91
C GLN A 109 11.48 -4.21 0.84
N SER A 110 12.07 -4.57 -0.30
CA SER A 110 13.53 -4.43 -0.52
C SER A 110 13.96 -2.97 -0.47
N MET A 111 13.17 -2.06 -1.05
CA MET A 111 13.44 -0.62 -0.98
C MET A 111 13.40 -0.13 0.46
N MET A 112 12.35 -0.45 1.21
CA MET A 112 12.19 -0.04 2.61
C MET A 112 13.31 -0.60 3.49
N ALA A 113 13.77 -1.82 3.24
CA ALA A 113 14.91 -2.44 3.92
C ALA A 113 16.21 -1.66 3.63
N THR A 114 16.46 -1.31 2.36
CA THR A 114 17.61 -0.49 1.95
C THR A 114 17.59 0.89 2.60
N GLU A 115 16.41 1.47 2.77
CA GLU A 115 16.20 2.74 3.48
C GLU A 115 16.35 2.60 5.01
N LYS A 116 16.52 1.38 5.53
CA LYS A 116 16.63 1.07 6.97
C LYS A 116 15.42 1.58 7.77
N LEU A 117 14.22 1.31 7.25
CA LEU A 117 13.00 1.57 8.00
C LEU A 117 12.84 0.52 9.09
N ASP A 118 12.37 0.95 10.26
CA ASP A 118 12.20 0.06 11.41
C ASP A 118 10.99 -0.85 11.24
N PHE A 119 9.92 -0.33 10.66
CA PHE A 119 8.72 -1.11 10.35
C PHE A 119 7.88 -0.49 9.24
N ALA A 120 6.93 -1.28 8.71
CA ALA A 120 5.90 -0.81 7.82
C ALA A 120 4.52 -1.30 8.26
N VAL A 121 3.49 -0.53 7.93
CA VAL A 121 2.09 -0.84 8.22
C VAL A 121 1.24 -0.79 6.95
N LEU A 122 0.18 -1.58 6.93
CA LEU A 122 -0.87 -1.49 5.91
C LEU A 122 -2.20 -1.95 6.49
N TRP A 123 -3.29 -1.51 5.89
CA TRP A 123 -4.64 -1.98 6.21
C TRP A 123 -5.20 -2.79 5.04
N THR A 124 -5.74 -3.95 5.34
CA THR A 124 -6.29 -4.85 4.33
C THR A 124 -7.47 -5.65 4.84
N SER A 125 -8.41 -5.95 3.96
CA SER A 125 -9.45 -6.97 4.16
C SER A 125 -8.99 -8.39 3.79
N GLN A 126 -7.77 -8.52 3.25
CA GLN A 126 -7.23 -9.78 2.76
C GLN A 126 -5.83 -10.07 3.35
N PRO A 127 -5.71 -10.29 4.67
CA PRO A 127 -4.42 -10.45 5.34
C PRO A 127 -3.61 -11.64 4.81
N HIS A 128 -4.27 -12.68 4.30
CA HIS A 128 -3.61 -13.86 3.73
C HIS A 128 -2.71 -13.54 2.52
N VAL A 129 -3.01 -12.48 1.77
CA VAL A 129 -2.17 -12.03 0.64
C VAL A 129 -0.80 -11.57 1.14
N TYR A 130 -0.75 -10.99 2.33
CA TYR A 130 0.44 -10.37 2.89
C TYR A 130 1.21 -11.30 3.83
N SER A 131 0.53 -12.23 4.50
CA SER A 131 1.16 -13.14 5.48
C SER A 131 2.31 -13.95 4.87
N SER A 132 2.18 -14.41 3.63
CA SER A 132 3.24 -15.13 2.92
C SER A 132 4.48 -14.27 2.58
N LEU A 133 4.39 -12.96 2.76
CA LEU A 133 5.48 -11.99 2.60
C LEU A 133 6.05 -11.51 3.95
N GLY A 134 5.69 -12.18 5.03
CA GLY A 134 6.19 -11.87 6.39
C GLY A 134 5.45 -10.73 7.09
N TRP A 135 4.25 -10.38 6.62
CA TRP A 135 3.37 -9.46 7.33
C TRP A 135 2.59 -10.20 8.41
N VAL A 136 2.47 -9.57 9.57
CA VAL A 136 1.75 -10.11 10.72
C VAL A 136 0.49 -9.28 10.93
N SER A 137 -0.64 -9.96 11.09
CA SER A 137 -1.89 -9.28 11.45
C SER A 137 -1.83 -8.85 12.91
N ALA A 138 -2.08 -7.57 13.16
CA ALA A 138 -2.23 -7.02 14.50
C ALA A 138 -3.62 -6.42 14.61
N ASP A 139 -4.49 -7.06 15.38
CA ASP A 139 -5.78 -6.50 15.75
C ASP A 139 -5.58 -5.65 17.00
N LEU A 140 -5.38 -4.36 16.79
CA LEU A 140 -5.17 -3.40 17.87
C LEU A 140 -6.49 -2.79 18.37
N GLY A 141 -7.63 -3.20 17.83
CA GLY A 141 -8.92 -2.57 18.05
C GLY A 141 -9.00 -1.15 17.50
N CYS A 142 -10.19 -0.58 17.51
CA CYS A 142 -10.41 0.82 17.20
C CYS A 142 -10.69 1.61 18.48
N TYR A 143 -9.96 2.71 18.68
CA TYR A 143 -10.30 3.69 19.68
C TYR A 143 -11.00 4.87 18.99
N ALA A 144 -12.31 5.02 19.22
CA ALA A 144 -13.02 6.23 18.82
C ALA A 144 -13.00 7.20 20.00
N ALA A 145 -12.31 8.32 19.88
CA ALA A 145 -12.43 9.45 20.81
C ALA A 145 -13.50 10.40 20.31
N GLY A 146 -14.65 10.42 20.96
CA GLY A 146 -15.67 11.45 20.76
C GLY A 146 -15.54 12.57 21.79
N PRO A 147 -16.03 13.78 21.51
CA PRO A 147 -16.05 14.86 22.52
C PRO A 147 -17.02 14.46 23.64
N GLY A 148 -16.49 14.18 24.83
CA GLY A 148 -17.31 14.26 26.04
C GLY A 148 -17.44 13.06 26.95
N LYS A 149 -16.85 11.87 26.70
CA LYS A 149 -16.73 10.82 27.75
C LYS A 149 -15.52 9.94 27.48
N PRO A 150 -14.65 9.67 28.49
CA PRO A 150 -13.68 8.59 28.38
C PRO A 150 -14.44 7.29 28.26
N ALA A 151 -14.18 6.53 27.20
CA ALA A 151 -14.72 5.18 27.05
C ALA A 151 -14.14 4.31 28.16
N SER A 152 -14.99 3.82 29.05
CA SER A 152 -14.61 2.94 30.16
C SER A 152 -14.45 1.47 29.73
N GLN A 153 -14.65 1.16 28.46
CA GLN A 153 -14.41 -0.17 27.88
C GLN A 153 -13.99 -0.04 26.42
N PRO A 154 -13.13 -0.94 25.91
CA PRO A 154 -12.88 -1.01 24.48
C PRO A 154 -14.22 -1.32 23.80
N ALA A 155 -14.60 -0.47 22.85
CA ALA A 155 -15.80 -0.69 22.07
C ALA A 155 -15.60 -1.98 21.25
N THR A 156 -16.30 -3.04 21.61
CA THR A 156 -16.47 -4.23 20.77
C THR A 156 -17.53 -4.01 19.69
N GLU A 157 -17.79 -2.75 19.35
CA GLU A 157 -18.69 -2.44 18.25
C GLU A 157 -18.04 -2.80 16.94
N ALA A 158 -18.78 -3.54 16.13
CA ALA A 158 -18.42 -3.85 14.76
C ALA A 158 -17.99 -2.55 14.04
N TRP A 159 -16.92 -2.63 13.29
CA TRP A 159 -16.48 -1.57 12.41
C TRP A 159 -17.67 -1.03 11.60
N PRO A 160 -17.76 0.28 11.37
CA PRO A 160 -18.77 0.82 10.47
C PRO A 160 -18.71 0.10 9.13
N GLU A 161 -19.87 -0.26 8.58
CA GLU A 161 -19.96 -0.92 7.29
C GLU A 161 -19.00 -0.29 6.27
N GLY A 162 -18.09 -1.09 5.72
CA GLY A 162 -17.04 -0.65 4.80
C GLY A 162 -15.63 -0.56 5.38
N PHE A 163 -15.41 -0.89 6.66
CA PHE A 163 -14.09 -0.93 7.30
C PHE A 163 -13.63 -2.35 7.65
N ASP A 164 -13.76 -3.30 6.74
CA ASP A 164 -13.22 -4.66 6.89
C ASP A 164 -11.70 -4.69 6.61
N ARG A 165 -10.94 -3.78 7.24
CA ARG A 165 -9.50 -3.72 7.01
C ARG A 165 -8.75 -4.01 8.29
N MET A 166 -7.99 -5.10 8.29
CA MET A 166 -7.06 -5.41 9.37
C MET A 166 -5.76 -4.64 9.18
N LEU A 167 -5.22 -4.11 10.29
CA LEU A 167 -3.88 -3.57 10.33
C LEU A 167 -2.88 -4.73 10.22
N CYS A 168 -2.03 -4.70 9.21
CA CYS A 168 -0.90 -5.60 9.09
C CYS A 168 0.38 -4.83 9.38
N ILE A 169 1.18 -5.35 10.28
CA ILE A 169 2.48 -4.78 10.65
C ILE A 169 3.56 -5.74 10.20
N ARG A 170 4.61 -5.21 9.63
CA ARG A 170 5.85 -5.93 9.42
C ARG A 170 6.93 -5.29 10.26
N GLU A 171 7.36 -6.00 11.30
CA GLU A 171 8.50 -5.61 12.11
C GLU A 171 9.81 -5.98 11.44
N ARG A 172 10.81 -5.14 11.62
CA ARG A 172 12.19 -5.28 11.14
C ARG A 172 12.27 -5.67 9.67
N LEU A 173 12.34 -4.66 8.85
CA LEU A 173 12.82 -4.78 7.47
C LEU A 173 14.35 -4.99 7.54
N SER A 174 14.76 -6.15 8.03
CA SER A 174 16.16 -6.54 7.99
C SER A 174 16.56 -6.90 6.57
N PRO A 175 17.80 -6.56 6.13
CA PRO A 175 18.31 -6.92 4.82
C PRO A 175 18.37 -8.43 4.62
#